data_c5ebf60d12b7434ac7dedeeb45b8c8d8
#
_entry.id   c5ebf60d12b7434ac7dedeeb45b8c8d8
#
_cell.length_a   1.000
_cell.length_b   1.000
_cell.length_c   1.000
_cell.angle_alpha   90.00
_cell.angle_beta   90.00
_cell.angle_gamma   90.00
#
_symmetry.space_group_name_H-M   'P 1'
#
loop_
_entity.id
_entity.type
_entity.pdbx_description
1 polymer ?
#
loop_
_entity_poly.entity_id
_entity_poly.type
_entity_poly.pdbx_seq_one_letter_code
_entity_poly.pdbx_strand_id
1 'polypeptide(L)'
;EGDAGTGMVATNSVAKRTGNISAGTSIFAMVVLEKELSKVYPQIDLVTTPDGALVGMVHCNNCTSDINAWVNLFREFGEMYGLTFDMNDLFTKLYSVALKGDPDCGGLLSYCYFSGEHMTGFEEGRPLFVRSPESKFNLANFMRANLYASLEVLKVGMDILLKEEKVAVDEILGHGGLFKTKGVGQSILAAALDTPVSVMETAGEGGAWGIALLASYMNNKAEDEALDDYLDAKVFAGQKGTKMDPDPKDVEGYNAFIERFKKTLPIMKAATETMK
;
A
#
# COMPACT_ATOMS: atom_id res chain seq x y z
N GLU A 1 -12.11 -18.31 7.11
CA GLU A 1 -11.40 -17.06 6.90
C GLU A 1 -11.53 -16.56 5.46
N GLY A 2 -11.61 -15.23 5.31
CA GLY A 2 -11.53 -14.57 4.01
C GLY A 2 -10.08 -14.32 3.57
N ASP A 3 -9.92 -13.71 2.40
CA ASP A 3 -8.62 -13.39 1.80
C ASP A 3 -7.77 -12.43 2.65
N ALA A 4 -8.39 -11.50 3.38
CA ALA A 4 -7.69 -10.56 4.25
C ALA A 4 -7.02 -11.29 5.44
N GLY A 5 -7.75 -12.12 6.19
CA GLY A 5 -7.20 -12.88 7.33
C GLY A 5 -6.16 -13.91 6.88
N THR A 6 -6.40 -14.61 5.76
CA THR A 6 -5.40 -15.55 5.20
C THR A 6 -4.16 -14.81 4.69
N GLY A 7 -4.31 -13.58 4.18
CA GLY A 7 -3.19 -12.71 3.82
C GLY A 7 -2.30 -12.35 5.01
N MET A 8 -2.90 -12.08 6.18
CA MET A 8 -2.14 -11.85 7.42
C MET A 8 -1.30 -13.07 7.82
N VAL A 9 -1.89 -14.28 7.72
CA VAL A 9 -1.16 -15.52 8.00
C VAL A 9 -0.03 -15.76 7.00
N ALA A 10 -0.30 -15.55 5.71
CA ALA A 10 0.68 -15.72 4.65
C ALA A 10 1.89 -14.79 4.74
N THR A 11 1.73 -13.65 5.41
CA THR A 11 2.78 -12.64 5.60
C THR A 11 3.37 -12.62 7.01
N ASN A 12 2.92 -13.50 7.91
CA ASN A 12 3.34 -13.51 9.32
C ASN A 12 3.02 -12.19 10.05
N SER A 13 1.82 -11.65 9.84
CA SER A 13 1.43 -10.34 10.39
C SER A 13 0.22 -10.44 11.35
N VAL A 14 0.11 -11.54 12.10
CA VAL A 14 -0.97 -11.77 13.06
C VAL A 14 -0.62 -11.32 14.49
N ALA A 15 0.64 -11.07 14.79
CA ALA A 15 1.08 -10.60 16.09
C ALA A 15 0.67 -9.14 16.33
N LYS A 16 0.49 -8.78 17.62
CA LYS A 16 0.23 -7.37 18.00
C LYS A 16 1.35 -6.46 17.54
N ARG A 17 1.01 -5.22 17.20
CA ARG A 17 1.92 -4.17 16.70
C ARG A 17 2.53 -4.49 15.33
N THR A 18 1.98 -5.46 14.63
CA THR A 18 2.27 -5.72 13.22
C THR A 18 1.05 -5.47 12.36
N GLY A 19 1.25 -5.39 11.08
CA GLY A 19 0.17 -5.33 10.11
C GLY A 19 0.64 -5.78 8.74
N ASN A 20 -0.30 -6.01 7.83
CA ASN A 20 0.01 -6.22 6.44
C ASN A 20 -0.68 -5.21 5.53
N ILE A 21 -0.10 -5.02 4.35
CA ILE A 21 -0.71 -4.24 3.28
C ILE A 21 -0.70 -5.07 2.01
N SER A 22 -1.90 -5.25 1.46
CA SER A 22 -2.10 -5.85 0.14
C SER A 22 -2.34 -4.74 -0.88
N ALA A 23 -1.42 -4.59 -1.85
CA ALA A 23 -1.48 -3.54 -2.86
C ALA A 23 -1.58 -4.13 -4.27
N GLY A 24 -2.79 -4.04 -4.82
CA GLY A 24 -3.14 -4.47 -6.18
C GLY A 24 -3.93 -3.39 -6.91
N THR A 25 -5.04 -3.75 -7.55
CA THR A 25 -6.01 -2.80 -8.14
C THR A 25 -6.60 -1.89 -7.06
N SER A 26 -7.00 -2.48 -5.95
CA SER A 26 -7.33 -1.84 -4.67
C SER A 26 -6.18 -2.03 -3.67
N ILE A 27 -6.28 -1.37 -2.52
CA ILE A 27 -5.31 -1.51 -1.44
C ILE A 27 -6.03 -1.59 -0.10
N PHE A 28 -5.55 -2.47 0.77
CA PHE A 28 -6.00 -2.49 2.16
C PHE A 28 -4.83 -2.71 3.12
N ALA A 29 -4.96 -2.16 4.32
CA ALA A 29 -4.08 -2.39 5.45
C ALA A 29 -4.85 -3.08 6.57
N MET A 30 -4.23 -4.06 7.21
CA MET A 30 -4.72 -4.77 8.39
C MET A 30 -3.70 -4.55 9.50
N VAL A 31 -4.09 -3.92 10.59
CA VAL A 31 -3.19 -3.61 11.73
C VAL A 31 -3.73 -4.28 12.98
N VAL A 32 -2.94 -5.14 13.61
CA VAL A 32 -3.33 -5.83 14.86
C VAL A 32 -3.24 -4.85 16.02
N LEU A 33 -4.38 -4.61 16.66
CA LEU A 33 -4.53 -3.63 17.72
C LEU A 33 -4.21 -4.23 19.10
N GLU A 34 -3.59 -3.44 19.97
CA GLU A 34 -3.37 -3.82 21.36
C GLU A 34 -4.60 -3.54 22.26
N LYS A 35 -5.46 -2.63 21.81
CA LYS A 35 -6.68 -2.18 22.52
C LYS A 35 -7.74 -1.71 21.52
N GLU A 36 -8.97 -1.60 21.97
CA GLU A 36 -10.06 -0.99 21.21
C GLU A 36 -9.76 0.47 20.85
N LEU A 37 -10.31 0.92 19.71
CA LEU A 37 -10.25 2.33 19.32
C LEU A 37 -11.09 3.18 20.27
N SER A 38 -10.73 4.45 20.43
CA SER A 38 -11.42 5.37 21.36
C SER A 38 -12.86 5.70 20.96
N LYS A 39 -13.18 5.56 19.67
CA LYS A 39 -14.51 5.82 19.07
C LYS A 39 -14.68 5.04 17.78
N VAL A 40 -15.90 5.04 17.25
CA VAL A 40 -16.20 4.51 15.90
C VAL A 40 -15.73 5.49 14.84
N TYR A 41 -14.98 4.98 13.85
CA TYR A 41 -14.56 5.69 12.65
C TYR A 41 -15.23 5.04 11.45
N PRO A 42 -16.03 5.77 10.66
CA PRO A 42 -16.63 5.21 9.43
C PRO A 42 -15.60 4.74 8.38
N GLN A 43 -14.35 5.19 8.52
CA GLN A 43 -13.24 4.87 7.63
C GLN A 43 -12.46 3.62 8.04
N ILE A 44 -12.73 3.07 9.23
CA ILE A 44 -11.98 1.92 9.77
C ILE A 44 -12.96 0.79 10.02
N ASP A 45 -12.74 -0.33 9.35
CA ASP A 45 -13.45 -1.57 9.63
C ASP A 45 -12.76 -2.29 10.80
N LEU A 46 -13.53 -2.74 11.77
CA LEU A 46 -13.01 -3.57 12.86
C LEU A 46 -13.29 -5.03 12.53
N VAL A 47 -12.22 -5.78 12.38
CA VAL A 47 -12.24 -7.21 12.08
C VAL A 47 -11.32 -7.96 13.05
N THR A 48 -11.10 -9.25 12.86
CA THR A 48 -10.20 -10.03 13.71
C THR A 48 -9.16 -10.79 12.89
N THR A 49 -8.04 -11.10 13.52
CA THR A 49 -7.15 -12.16 13.07
C THR A 49 -7.86 -13.53 13.13
N PRO A 50 -7.36 -14.57 12.46
CA PRO A 50 -7.94 -15.91 12.54
C PRO A 50 -8.03 -16.51 13.95
N ASP A 51 -7.19 -16.08 14.86
CA ASP A 51 -7.19 -16.48 16.28
C ASP A 51 -7.95 -15.51 17.20
N GLY A 52 -8.56 -14.45 16.64
CA GLY A 52 -9.50 -13.57 17.34
C GLY A 52 -8.92 -12.27 17.89
N ALA A 53 -7.65 -11.91 17.59
CA ALA A 53 -7.11 -10.62 17.96
C ALA A 53 -7.79 -9.48 17.15
N LEU A 54 -8.02 -8.33 17.78
CA LEU A 54 -8.69 -7.19 17.15
C LEU A 54 -7.79 -6.56 16.07
N VAL A 55 -8.38 -6.23 14.94
CA VAL A 55 -7.69 -5.63 13.79
C VAL A 55 -8.43 -4.40 13.30
N GLY A 56 -7.71 -3.30 13.11
CA GLY A 56 -8.17 -2.14 12.36
C GLY A 56 -7.84 -2.32 10.88
N MET A 57 -8.87 -2.32 10.03
CA MET A 57 -8.70 -2.42 8.59
C MET A 57 -9.00 -1.08 7.91
N VAL A 58 -8.07 -0.64 7.07
CA VAL A 58 -8.25 0.47 6.14
C VAL A 58 -8.36 -0.11 4.74
N HIS A 59 -9.48 0.07 4.07
CA HIS A 59 -9.72 -0.41 2.72
C HIS A 59 -9.94 0.77 1.76
N CYS A 60 -9.24 0.74 0.60
CA CYS A 60 -9.36 1.75 -0.45
C CYS A 60 -9.58 1.09 -1.79
N ASN A 61 -10.49 1.64 -2.58
CA ASN A 61 -10.91 1.08 -3.87
C ASN A 61 -9.85 1.27 -4.97
N ASN A 62 -8.98 2.25 -4.83
CA ASN A 62 -8.03 2.67 -5.85
C ASN A 62 -6.59 2.49 -5.38
N CYS A 63 -5.71 1.96 -6.27
CA CYS A 63 -4.28 1.83 -6.02
C CYS A 63 -3.50 1.86 -7.35
N THR A 64 -3.16 0.70 -7.94
CA THR A 64 -2.21 0.63 -9.07
C THR A 64 -2.85 0.75 -10.45
N SER A 65 -4.17 0.89 -10.58
CA SER A 65 -4.83 0.92 -11.89
C SER A 65 -4.36 2.08 -12.78
N ASP A 66 -4.20 3.27 -12.19
CA ASP A 66 -3.77 4.45 -12.96
C ASP A 66 -2.30 4.35 -13.40
N ILE A 67 -1.42 3.95 -12.50
CA ILE A 67 0.00 3.78 -12.87
C ILE A 67 0.18 2.68 -13.93
N ASN A 68 -0.65 1.64 -13.92
CA ASN A 68 -0.66 0.61 -14.97
C ASN A 68 -1.06 1.18 -16.33
N ALA A 69 -2.04 2.10 -16.38
CA ALA A 69 -2.42 2.79 -17.61
C ALA A 69 -1.27 3.64 -18.18
N TRP A 70 -0.55 4.37 -17.30
CA TRP A 70 0.64 5.12 -17.69
C TRP A 70 1.78 4.24 -18.21
N VAL A 71 2.05 3.12 -17.55
CA VAL A 71 3.07 2.15 -18.03
C VAL A 71 2.70 1.62 -19.41
N ASN A 72 1.43 1.30 -19.66
CA ASN A 72 0.96 0.88 -20.98
C ASN A 72 1.14 1.99 -22.04
N LEU A 73 0.87 3.26 -21.68
CA LEU A 73 1.11 4.39 -22.59
C LEU A 73 2.60 4.50 -22.97
N PHE A 74 3.52 4.32 -22.01
CA PHE A 74 4.96 4.29 -22.31
C PHE A 74 5.35 3.10 -23.18
N ARG A 75 4.72 1.94 -23.01
CA ARG A 75 4.90 0.79 -23.89
C ARG A 75 4.51 1.14 -25.33
N GLU A 76 3.30 1.67 -25.54
CA GLU A 76 2.80 2.06 -26.84
C GLU A 76 3.69 3.10 -27.52
N PHE A 77 4.17 4.10 -26.76
CA PHE A 77 5.13 5.08 -27.25
C PHE A 77 6.42 4.41 -27.77
N GLY A 78 6.99 3.47 -27.02
CA GLY A 78 8.20 2.76 -27.44
C GLY A 78 7.95 1.86 -28.65
N GLU A 79 6.79 1.19 -28.74
CA GLU A 79 6.41 0.37 -29.88
C GLU A 79 6.34 1.18 -31.19
N MET A 80 5.95 2.46 -31.14
CA MET A 80 6.00 3.36 -32.31
C MET A 80 7.43 3.52 -32.87
N TYR A 81 8.47 3.34 -32.04
CA TYR A 81 9.88 3.36 -32.45
C TYR A 81 10.44 1.96 -32.72
N GLY A 82 9.58 0.95 -32.83
CA GLY A 82 9.97 -0.44 -33.11
C GLY A 82 10.61 -1.18 -31.92
N LEU A 83 10.45 -0.65 -30.70
CA LEU A 83 10.91 -1.31 -29.48
C LEU A 83 9.91 -2.40 -29.06
N THR A 84 10.42 -3.49 -28.53
CA THR A 84 9.62 -4.53 -27.87
C THR A 84 10.01 -4.58 -26.38
N PHE A 85 9.02 -4.77 -25.52
CA PHE A 85 9.24 -4.74 -24.08
C PHE A 85 8.85 -6.07 -23.43
N ASP A 86 9.71 -6.57 -22.54
CA ASP A 86 9.25 -7.39 -21.44
C ASP A 86 8.54 -6.49 -20.42
N MET A 87 7.28 -6.79 -20.10
CA MET A 87 6.49 -5.94 -19.23
C MET A 87 7.04 -5.86 -17.80
N ASN A 88 7.61 -6.95 -17.27
CA ASN A 88 8.22 -6.95 -15.94
C ASN A 88 9.47 -6.05 -15.91
N ASP A 89 10.28 -6.08 -16.98
CA ASP A 89 11.44 -5.20 -17.12
C ASP A 89 11.01 -3.73 -17.24
N LEU A 90 9.96 -3.44 -18.04
CA LEU A 90 9.43 -2.09 -18.18
C LEU A 90 8.90 -1.54 -16.85
N PHE A 91 8.08 -2.31 -16.13
CA PHE A 91 7.63 -1.93 -14.79
C PHE A 91 8.81 -1.70 -13.85
N THR A 92 9.78 -2.60 -13.83
CA THR A 92 10.95 -2.49 -12.97
C THR A 92 11.73 -1.22 -13.24
N LYS A 93 11.96 -0.86 -14.51
CA LYS A 93 12.68 0.36 -14.89
C LYS A 93 11.91 1.63 -14.54
N LEU A 94 10.61 1.68 -14.88
CA LEU A 94 9.77 2.84 -14.60
C LEU A 94 9.55 3.05 -13.10
N TYR A 95 9.35 1.99 -12.33
CA TYR A 95 9.25 2.09 -10.88
C TYR A 95 10.58 2.52 -10.24
N SER A 96 11.69 1.94 -10.67
CA SER A 96 13.02 2.27 -10.13
C SER A 96 13.44 3.71 -10.43
N VAL A 97 13.02 4.28 -11.58
CA VAL A 97 13.35 5.68 -11.89
C VAL A 97 12.66 6.65 -10.93
N ALA A 98 11.50 6.28 -10.36
CA ALA A 98 10.78 7.10 -9.39
C ALA A 98 11.63 7.42 -8.15
N LEU A 99 12.51 6.51 -7.72
CA LEU A 99 13.39 6.74 -6.57
C LEU A 99 14.45 7.84 -6.82
N LYS A 100 14.63 8.27 -8.09
CA LYS A 100 15.51 9.37 -8.46
C LYS A 100 14.79 10.73 -8.49
N GLY A 101 13.48 10.73 -8.29
CA GLY A 101 12.68 11.95 -8.25
C GLY A 101 12.91 12.75 -6.96
N ASP A 102 12.52 14.03 -7.01
CA ASP A 102 12.50 14.86 -5.81
C ASP A 102 11.58 14.21 -4.74
N PRO A 103 11.91 14.27 -3.45
CA PRO A 103 11.12 13.63 -2.39
C PRO A 103 9.65 14.05 -2.37
N ASP A 104 9.34 15.28 -2.76
CA ASP A 104 7.98 15.82 -2.87
C ASP A 104 7.38 15.72 -4.28
N CYS A 105 7.95 14.89 -5.16
CA CYS A 105 7.59 14.74 -6.58
C CYS A 105 7.77 16.02 -7.42
N GLY A 106 8.61 16.95 -6.99
CA GLY A 106 8.84 18.22 -7.70
C GLY A 106 7.58 19.08 -7.85
N GLY A 107 6.66 19.00 -6.89
CA GLY A 107 5.40 19.75 -6.93
C GLY A 107 4.32 19.14 -7.82
N LEU A 108 4.53 17.96 -8.39
CA LEU A 108 3.51 17.25 -9.17
C LEU A 108 2.45 16.61 -8.25
N LEU A 109 1.25 16.39 -8.80
CA LEU A 109 0.16 15.72 -8.13
C LEU A 109 -0.57 14.80 -9.13
N SER A 110 -0.90 13.60 -8.69
CA SER A 110 -1.74 12.66 -9.40
C SER A 110 -2.85 12.17 -8.48
N TYR A 111 -3.99 11.81 -9.04
CA TYR A 111 -5.11 11.15 -8.36
C TYR A 111 -5.40 9.85 -9.09
N CYS A 112 -5.31 8.73 -8.40
CA CYS A 112 -5.50 7.41 -9.00
C CYS A 112 -6.96 6.92 -9.00
N TYR A 113 -7.94 7.81 -8.93
CA TYR A 113 -9.37 7.50 -8.73
C TYR A 113 -10.02 6.97 -10.00
N PHE A 114 -9.96 5.67 -10.23
CA PHE A 114 -10.73 4.98 -11.28
C PHE A 114 -12.17 4.72 -10.86
N SER A 115 -12.43 4.63 -9.56
CA SER A 115 -13.76 4.44 -8.98
C SER A 115 -13.99 5.41 -7.85
N GLY A 116 -15.20 5.40 -7.29
CA GLY A 116 -15.49 6.12 -6.06
C GLY A 116 -14.61 5.67 -4.91
N GLU A 117 -14.45 6.57 -3.92
CA GLU A 117 -13.58 6.35 -2.79
C GLU A 117 -14.25 6.86 -1.50
N HIS A 118 -14.81 5.92 -0.74
CA HIS A 118 -15.56 6.21 0.47
C HIS A 118 -14.72 6.91 1.54
N MET A 119 -13.42 6.60 1.59
CA MET A 119 -12.47 7.20 2.52
C MET A 119 -12.43 8.72 2.41
N THR A 120 -12.60 9.26 1.21
CA THR A 120 -12.61 10.69 0.90
C THR A 120 -13.98 11.23 0.48
N GLY A 121 -15.03 10.40 0.53
CA GLY A 121 -16.42 10.79 0.30
C GLY A 121 -16.81 10.98 -1.17
N PHE A 122 -16.11 10.33 -2.10
CA PHE A 122 -16.44 10.36 -3.53
C PHE A 122 -17.18 9.08 -3.95
N GLU A 123 -18.34 9.23 -4.59
CA GLU A 123 -19.11 8.11 -5.17
C GLU A 123 -18.56 7.68 -6.54
N GLU A 124 -17.91 8.60 -7.26
CA GLU A 124 -17.27 8.37 -8.55
C GLU A 124 -15.84 8.90 -8.53
N GLY A 125 -14.98 8.36 -9.39
CA GLY A 125 -13.61 8.81 -9.57
C GLY A 125 -13.33 9.38 -10.96
N ARG A 126 -12.27 10.18 -11.07
CA ARG A 126 -11.65 10.61 -12.33
C ARG A 126 -10.14 10.62 -12.12
N PRO A 127 -9.38 9.76 -12.82
CA PRO A 127 -7.92 9.86 -12.77
C PRO A 127 -7.48 11.23 -13.28
N LEU A 128 -6.66 11.92 -12.50
CA LEU A 128 -6.21 13.27 -12.82
C LEU A 128 -4.71 13.41 -12.61
N PHE A 129 -4.06 14.15 -13.50
CA PHE A 129 -2.69 14.58 -13.31
C PHE A 129 -2.64 16.11 -13.32
N VAL A 130 -2.12 16.71 -12.25
CA VAL A 130 -2.12 18.16 -12.05
C VAL A 130 -0.70 18.66 -11.79
N ARG A 131 -0.36 19.78 -12.42
CA ARG A 131 0.92 20.48 -12.20
C ARG A 131 0.75 21.98 -12.31
N SER A 132 1.61 22.72 -11.61
CA SER A 132 1.76 24.16 -11.79
C SER A 132 2.89 24.47 -12.79
N PRO A 133 3.00 25.72 -13.29
CA PRO A 133 4.13 26.13 -14.14
C PRO A 133 5.50 25.93 -13.48
N GLU A 134 5.58 25.99 -12.15
CA GLU A 134 6.80 25.85 -11.37
C GLU A 134 7.17 24.40 -11.06
N SER A 135 6.26 23.45 -11.32
CA SER A 135 6.51 22.03 -11.07
C SER A 135 7.66 21.50 -11.92
N LYS A 136 8.52 20.69 -11.31
CA LYS A 136 9.62 20.02 -12.01
C LYS A 136 9.11 18.77 -12.73
N PHE A 137 8.61 18.94 -13.95
CA PHE A 137 8.05 17.87 -14.75
C PHE A 137 9.12 17.09 -15.49
N ASN A 138 9.46 15.92 -15.00
CA ASN A 138 10.36 14.93 -15.61
C ASN A 138 9.87 13.52 -15.28
N LEU A 139 10.43 12.50 -15.93
CA LEU A 139 10.00 11.11 -15.79
C LEU A 139 10.11 10.59 -14.34
N ALA A 140 11.17 10.94 -13.63
CA ALA A 140 11.38 10.47 -12.26
C ALA A 140 10.32 11.04 -11.30
N ASN A 141 10.07 12.33 -11.36
CA ASN A 141 9.03 12.99 -10.57
C ASN A 141 7.62 12.54 -10.96
N PHE A 142 7.37 12.33 -12.25
CA PHE A 142 6.11 11.81 -12.76
C PHE A 142 5.82 10.42 -12.21
N MET A 143 6.77 9.49 -12.33
CA MET A 143 6.60 8.14 -11.82
C MET A 143 6.47 8.11 -10.30
N ARG A 144 7.22 8.97 -9.59
CA ARG A 144 7.11 9.07 -8.13
C ARG A 144 5.74 9.60 -7.70
N ALA A 145 5.21 10.62 -8.38
CA ALA A 145 3.88 11.16 -8.10
C ALA A 145 2.77 10.10 -8.27
N ASN A 146 2.86 9.27 -9.33
CA ASN A 146 1.91 8.19 -9.54
C ASN A 146 2.04 7.05 -8.52
N LEU A 147 3.26 6.72 -8.08
CA LEU A 147 3.46 5.77 -6.98
C LEU A 147 2.93 6.32 -5.64
N TYR A 148 3.13 7.60 -5.37
CA TYR A 148 2.59 8.26 -4.18
C TYR A 148 1.07 8.30 -4.21
N ALA A 149 0.46 8.61 -5.36
CA ALA A 149 -0.98 8.62 -5.54
C ALA A 149 -1.62 7.25 -5.26
N SER A 150 -0.94 6.16 -5.60
CA SER A 150 -1.45 4.81 -5.29
C SER A 150 -1.61 4.52 -3.80
N LEU A 151 -1.03 5.34 -2.93
CA LEU A 151 -1.08 5.20 -1.46
C LEU A 151 -1.79 6.37 -0.76
N GLU A 152 -2.22 7.40 -1.49
CA GLU A 152 -2.73 8.66 -0.90
C GLU A 152 -3.95 8.45 -0.01
N VAL A 153 -4.90 7.62 -0.46
CA VAL A 153 -6.11 7.33 0.30
C VAL A 153 -5.83 6.41 1.48
N LEU A 154 -4.99 5.39 1.28
CA LEU A 154 -4.53 4.53 2.37
C LEU A 154 -3.89 5.36 3.49
N LYS A 155 -3.05 6.35 3.12
CA LYS A 155 -2.43 7.26 4.09
C LYS A 155 -3.45 8.02 4.92
N VAL A 156 -4.54 8.48 4.31
CA VAL A 156 -5.61 9.17 5.04
C VAL A 156 -6.21 8.26 6.12
N GLY A 157 -6.54 7.01 5.78
CA GLY A 157 -7.07 6.04 6.75
C GLY A 157 -6.04 5.61 7.80
N MET A 158 -4.81 5.35 7.38
CA MET A 158 -3.73 4.99 8.31
C MET A 158 -3.37 6.12 9.29
N ASP A 159 -3.51 7.38 8.89
CA ASP A 159 -3.30 8.52 9.81
C ASP A 159 -4.31 8.51 10.98
N ILE A 160 -5.52 7.97 10.80
CA ILE A 160 -6.47 7.76 11.90
C ILE A 160 -5.86 6.78 12.92
N LEU A 161 -5.39 5.64 12.48
CA LEU A 161 -4.81 4.64 13.38
C LEU A 161 -3.50 5.15 14.02
N LEU A 162 -2.57 5.64 13.21
CA LEU A 162 -1.21 5.97 13.68
C LEU A 162 -1.13 7.30 14.42
N LYS A 163 -1.90 8.33 14.00
CA LYS A 163 -1.78 9.68 14.55
C LYS A 163 -2.89 10.04 15.55
N GLU A 164 -4.16 9.70 15.23
CA GLU A 164 -5.28 10.02 16.14
C GLU A 164 -5.35 9.00 17.28
N GLU A 165 -5.42 7.71 16.96
CA GLU A 165 -5.53 6.62 17.94
C GLU A 165 -4.17 6.22 18.55
N LYS A 166 -3.06 6.67 17.93
CA LYS A 166 -1.69 6.37 18.36
C LYS A 166 -1.43 4.87 18.51
N VAL A 167 -1.95 4.10 17.56
CA VAL A 167 -1.69 2.68 17.47
C VAL A 167 -0.19 2.48 17.21
N ALA A 168 0.45 1.69 18.05
CA ALA A 168 1.86 1.36 17.88
C ALA A 168 1.98 0.27 16.81
N VAL A 169 2.82 0.51 15.82
CA VAL A 169 3.15 -0.44 14.75
C VAL A 169 4.66 -0.50 14.61
N ASP A 170 5.22 -1.67 14.84
CA ASP A 170 6.68 -1.87 14.78
C ASP A 170 7.12 -2.20 13.35
N GLU A 171 6.23 -2.83 12.55
CA GLU A 171 6.51 -3.25 11.18
C GLU A 171 5.22 -3.50 10.40
N ILE A 172 5.27 -3.15 9.11
CA ILE A 172 4.24 -3.50 8.13
C ILE A 172 4.81 -4.50 7.12
N LEU A 173 4.07 -5.55 6.84
CA LEU A 173 4.44 -6.53 5.83
C LEU A 173 3.67 -6.29 4.54
N GLY A 174 4.41 -5.97 3.46
CA GLY A 174 3.85 -5.63 2.15
C GLY A 174 3.75 -6.86 1.24
N HIS A 175 2.64 -6.96 0.51
CA HIS A 175 2.49 -7.94 -0.58
C HIS A 175 1.63 -7.40 -1.72
N GLY A 176 1.64 -8.10 -2.86
CA GLY A 176 0.89 -7.69 -4.05
C GLY A 176 1.74 -6.99 -5.11
N GLY A 177 1.07 -6.48 -6.15
CA GLY A 177 1.71 -5.98 -7.38
C GLY A 177 2.71 -4.85 -7.17
N LEU A 178 2.43 -3.94 -6.24
CA LEU A 178 3.28 -2.79 -5.93
C LEU A 178 4.69 -3.22 -5.44
N PHE A 179 4.79 -4.37 -4.79
CA PHE A 179 6.03 -4.86 -4.19
C PHE A 179 6.86 -5.77 -5.11
N LYS A 180 6.38 -6.06 -6.34
CA LYS A 180 7.12 -6.91 -7.30
C LYS A 180 8.45 -6.27 -7.72
N THR A 181 8.52 -4.95 -7.84
CA THR A 181 9.80 -4.25 -8.05
C THR A 181 10.50 -4.09 -6.72
N LYS A 182 11.57 -4.88 -6.55
CA LYS A 182 12.32 -4.97 -5.29
C LYS A 182 12.72 -3.59 -4.77
N GLY A 183 12.38 -3.30 -3.53
CA GLY A 183 12.76 -2.10 -2.80
C GLY A 183 11.91 -0.87 -3.11
N VAL A 184 11.26 -0.76 -4.28
CA VAL A 184 10.54 0.47 -4.65
C VAL A 184 9.25 0.62 -3.84
N GLY A 185 8.33 -0.35 -3.93
CA GLY A 185 7.09 -0.31 -3.14
C GLY A 185 7.34 -0.18 -1.65
N GLN A 186 8.38 -0.87 -1.14
CA GLN A 186 8.78 -0.78 0.27
C GLN A 186 9.21 0.63 0.66
N SER A 187 10.13 1.27 -0.11
CA SER A 187 10.61 2.63 0.19
C SER A 187 9.47 3.65 0.17
N ILE A 188 8.60 3.57 -0.85
CA ILE A 188 7.47 4.48 -1.00
C ILE A 188 6.46 4.31 0.16
N LEU A 189 6.14 3.07 0.53
CA LEU A 189 5.22 2.79 1.62
C LEU A 189 5.82 3.16 2.98
N ALA A 190 7.11 2.86 3.21
CA ALA A 190 7.80 3.24 4.43
C ALA A 190 7.79 4.77 4.62
N ALA A 191 8.05 5.52 3.55
CA ALA A 191 7.95 6.99 3.57
C ALA A 191 6.51 7.47 3.84
N ALA A 192 5.51 6.85 3.23
CA ALA A 192 4.12 7.22 3.41
C ALA A 192 3.64 7.04 4.86
N LEU A 193 4.04 5.95 5.51
CA LEU A 193 3.56 5.58 6.86
C LEU A 193 4.52 5.99 7.99
N ASP A 194 5.74 6.41 7.66
CA ASP A 194 6.83 6.62 8.63
C ASP A 194 7.03 5.38 9.54
N THR A 195 7.02 4.20 8.91
CA THR A 195 7.05 2.90 9.59
C THR A 195 7.89 1.93 8.74
N PRO A 196 8.69 1.06 9.37
CA PRO A 196 9.43 0.03 8.63
C PRO A 196 8.52 -0.90 7.83
N VAL A 197 8.93 -1.22 6.60
CA VAL A 197 8.19 -2.12 5.70
C VAL A 197 9.04 -3.31 5.31
N SER A 198 8.52 -4.50 5.54
CA SER A 198 9.14 -5.75 5.10
C SER A 198 8.34 -6.43 3.99
N VAL A 199 9.05 -7.15 3.14
CA VAL A 199 8.47 -8.04 2.13
C VAL A 199 9.13 -9.40 2.26
N MET A 200 8.32 -10.41 2.54
CA MET A 200 8.78 -11.79 2.65
C MET A 200 8.98 -12.41 1.26
N GLU A 201 9.90 -13.36 1.12
CA GLU A 201 10.10 -14.09 -0.13
C GLU A 201 8.82 -14.83 -0.58
N THR A 202 8.00 -15.24 0.38
CA THR A 202 6.69 -15.91 0.18
C THR A 202 5.53 -14.94 -0.06
N ALA A 203 5.77 -13.64 -0.10
CA ALA A 203 4.71 -12.63 -0.25
C ALA A 203 3.89 -12.74 -1.57
N GLY A 204 4.38 -13.51 -2.55
CA GLY A 204 3.67 -13.81 -3.80
C GLY A 204 2.64 -14.94 -3.71
N GLU A 205 2.67 -15.75 -2.66
CA GLU A 205 1.84 -16.98 -2.54
C GLU A 205 0.39 -16.68 -2.07
N GLY A 206 0.18 -15.54 -1.43
CA GLY A 206 -1.13 -14.98 -1.13
C GLY A 206 -2.03 -15.84 -0.21
N GLY A 207 -3.35 -15.64 -0.34
CA GLY A 207 -4.36 -16.25 0.53
C GLY A 207 -4.40 -17.79 0.46
N ALA A 208 -4.07 -18.39 -0.67
CA ALA A 208 -4.00 -19.85 -0.79
C ALA A 208 -2.94 -20.47 0.11
N TRP A 209 -1.79 -19.84 0.23
CA TRP A 209 -0.75 -20.20 1.20
C TRP A 209 -1.24 -20.00 2.63
N GLY A 210 -1.83 -18.85 2.93
CA GLY A 210 -2.35 -18.54 4.26
C GLY A 210 -3.40 -19.53 4.75
N ILE A 211 -4.35 -19.97 3.91
CA ILE A 211 -5.34 -20.98 4.32
C ILE A 211 -4.71 -22.36 4.53
N ALA A 212 -3.69 -22.73 3.74
CA ALA A 212 -2.94 -23.94 3.93
C ALA A 212 -2.17 -23.94 5.26
N LEU A 213 -1.60 -22.79 5.64
CA LEU A 213 -0.93 -22.60 6.93
C LEU A 213 -1.91 -22.71 8.11
N LEU A 214 -3.11 -22.13 8.00
CA LEU A 214 -4.16 -22.30 9.02
C LEU A 214 -4.56 -23.77 9.18
N ALA A 215 -4.75 -24.49 8.09
CA ALA A 215 -5.03 -25.93 8.15
C ALA A 215 -3.88 -26.71 8.78
N SER A 216 -2.64 -26.33 8.48
CA SER A 216 -1.45 -26.91 9.12
C SER A 216 -1.41 -26.62 10.63
N TYR A 217 -1.66 -25.38 11.03
CA TYR A 217 -1.75 -24.96 12.43
C TYR A 217 -2.79 -25.81 13.20
N MET A 218 -4.01 -25.92 12.67
CA MET A 218 -5.07 -26.68 13.31
C MET A 218 -4.69 -28.14 13.57
N ASN A 219 -3.89 -28.75 12.71
CA ASN A 219 -3.52 -30.17 12.82
C ASN A 219 -2.22 -30.42 13.57
N ASN A 220 -1.32 -29.46 13.67
CA ASN A 220 0.06 -29.66 14.14
C ASN A 220 0.46 -28.75 15.32
N LYS A 221 -0.44 -27.87 15.79
CA LYS A 221 -0.12 -27.02 16.94
C LYS A 221 0.01 -27.86 18.21
N ALA A 222 0.90 -27.46 19.13
CA ALA A 222 0.93 -28.00 20.48
C ALA A 222 -0.31 -27.52 21.27
N GLU A 223 -0.57 -28.16 22.41
CA GLU A 223 -1.61 -27.72 23.33
C GLU A 223 -1.27 -26.26 23.77
N ASP A 224 -2.25 -25.35 23.68
CA ASP A 224 -2.12 -23.93 24.02
C ASP A 224 -1.11 -23.13 23.18
N GLU A 225 -0.59 -23.66 22.07
CA GLU A 225 0.28 -22.90 21.17
C GLU A 225 -0.51 -21.84 20.39
N ALA A 226 -0.11 -20.57 20.53
CA ALA A 226 -0.71 -19.45 19.82
C ALA A 226 -0.36 -19.48 18.31
N LEU A 227 -1.17 -18.82 17.48
CA LEU A 227 -0.97 -18.81 16.03
C LEU A 227 0.32 -18.10 15.65
N ASP A 228 0.62 -16.96 16.25
CA ASP A 228 1.85 -16.19 16.02
C ASP A 228 3.10 -16.99 16.39
N ASP A 229 3.10 -17.64 17.57
CA ASP A 229 4.21 -18.51 18.00
C ASP A 229 4.45 -19.67 17.02
N TYR A 230 3.36 -20.32 16.54
CA TYR A 230 3.45 -21.39 15.56
C TYR A 230 4.03 -20.91 14.24
N LEU A 231 3.57 -19.76 13.74
CA LEU A 231 4.06 -19.19 12.50
C LEU A 231 5.54 -18.81 12.61
N ASP A 232 5.92 -18.13 13.66
CA ASP A 232 7.31 -17.73 13.89
C ASP A 232 8.27 -18.91 14.01
N ALA A 233 7.90 -19.91 14.83
CA ALA A 233 8.79 -21.00 15.16
C ALA A 233 8.83 -22.11 14.09
N LYS A 234 7.71 -22.40 13.41
CA LYS A 234 7.58 -23.58 12.55
C LYS A 234 7.43 -23.27 11.07
N VAL A 235 6.97 -22.06 10.72
CA VAL A 235 6.70 -21.70 9.31
C VAL A 235 7.75 -20.73 8.82
N PHE A 236 7.94 -19.62 9.50
CA PHE A 236 8.80 -18.52 9.06
C PHE A 236 10.19 -18.56 9.71
N ALA A 237 10.47 -19.54 10.58
CA ALA A 237 11.80 -19.71 11.16
C ALA A 237 12.88 -19.79 10.08
N GLY A 238 13.81 -18.82 10.08
CA GLY A 238 14.91 -18.76 9.10
C GLY A 238 14.52 -18.29 7.70
N GLN A 239 13.26 -17.94 7.45
CA GLN A 239 12.88 -17.27 6.21
C GLN A 239 13.41 -15.84 6.17
N LYS A 240 13.89 -15.43 5.01
CA LYS A 240 14.44 -14.09 4.79
C LYS A 240 13.41 -13.20 4.13
N GLY A 241 13.16 -12.06 4.76
CA GLY A 241 12.49 -10.93 4.14
C GLY A 241 13.49 -9.80 3.86
N THR A 242 13.07 -8.82 3.11
CA THR A 242 13.80 -7.56 3.00
C THR A 242 13.06 -6.52 3.80
N LYS A 243 13.73 -5.87 4.74
CA LYS A 243 13.19 -4.75 5.56
C LYS A 243 13.77 -3.43 5.06
N MET A 244 12.94 -2.42 4.98
CA MET A 244 13.33 -1.05 4.67
C MET A 244 12.77 -0.11 5.72
N ASP A 245 13.65 0.65 6.33
CA ASP A 245 13.30 1.74 7.24
C ASP A 245 12.90 2.98 6.43
N PRO A 246 12.02 3.85 6.96
CA PRO A 246 11.66 5.11 6.31
C PRO A 246 12.87 6.06 6.20
N ASP A 247 13.11 6.61 5.00
CA ASP A 247 14.08 7.70 4.82
C ASP A 247 13.42 9.01 5.26
N PRO A 248 13.99 9.77 6.21
CA PRO A 248 13.39 11.01 6.71
C PRO A 248 13.08 12.05 5.63
N LYS A 249 13.89 12.13 4.57
CA LYS A 249 13.66 13.05 3.45
C LYS A 249 12.44 12.65 2.64
N ASP A 250 12.29 11.35 2.42
CA ASP A 250 11.13 10.81 1.68
C ASP A 250 9.86 10.90 2.52
N VAL A 251 9.94 10.74 3.84
CA VAL A 251 8.83 11.00 4.78
C VAL A 251 8.38 12.45 4.70
N GLU A 252 9.31 13.41 4.78
CA GLU A 252 9.00 14.84 4.63
C GLU A 252 8.38 15.14 3.26
N GLY A 253 8.96 14.58 2.20
CA GLY A 253 8.47 14.74 0.83
C GLY A 253 7.07 14.14 0.63
N TYR A 254 6.80 12.95 1.19
CA TYR A 254 5.47 12.36 1.14
C TYR A 254 4.44 13.18 1.93
N ASN A 255 4.83 13.70 3.10
CA ASN A 255 3.96 14.59 3.87
C ASN A 255 3.61 15.87 3.08
N ALA A 256 4.57 16.46 2.37
CA ALA A 256 4.31 17.60 1.49
C ALA A 256 3.37 17.25 0.32
N PHE A 257 3.51 16.05 -0.26
CA PHE A 257 2.63 15.54 -1.30
C PHE A 257 1.20 15.33 -0.79
N ILE A 258 1.01 14.65 0.35
CA ILE A 258 -0.31 14.35 0.90
C ILE A 258 -1.06 15.62 1.35
N GLU A 259 -0.36 16.64 1.81
CA GLU A 259 -0.96 17.94 2.11
C GLU A 259 -1.45 18.66 0.84
N ARG A 260 -0.71 18.57 -0.28
CA ARG A 260 -1.20 19.06 -1.58
C ARG A 260 -2.45 18.30 -2.02
N PHE A 261 -2.41 16.97 -1.94
CA PHE A 261 -3.56 16.12 -2.25
C PHE A 261 -4.81 16.55 -1.47
N LYS A 262 -4.73 16.63 -0.14
CA LYS A 262 -5.87 17.02 0.72
C LYS A 262 -6.43 18.39 0.35
N LYS A 263 -5.57 19.38 0.09
CA LYS A 263 -5.97 20.75 -0.28
C LYS A 263 -6.64 20.84 -1.65
N THR A 264 -6.35 19.92 -2.54
CA THR A 264 -6.80 19.96 -3.93
C THR A 264 -7.92 18.96 -4.25
N LEU A 265 -8.48 18.25 -3.26
CA LEU A 265 -9.68 17.43 -3.41
C LEU A 265 -10.87 18.17 -4.07
N PRO A 266 -11.07 19.49 -3.92
CA PRO A 266 -12.07 20.21 -4.69
C PRO A 266 -11.90 20.12 -6.23
N ILE A 267 -10.68 19.87 -6.75
CA ILE A 267 -10.46 19.62 -8.18
C ILE A 267 -11.11 18.29 -8.58
N MET A 268 -10.94 17.24 -7.77
CA MET A 268 -11.60 15.95 -7.99
C MET A 268 -13.12 16.11 -7.99
N LYS A 269 -13.67 16.88 -7.06
CA LYS A 269 -15.10 17.16 -7.00
C LYS A 269 -15.58 17.85 -8.28
N ALA A 270 -14.90 18.90 -8.73
CA ALA A 270 -15.25 19.57 -9.97
C ALA A 270 -15.16 18.63 -11.19
N ALA A 271 -14.15 17.74 -11.24
CA ALA A 271 -14.01 16.77 -12.32
C ALA A 271 -15.17 15.76 -12.32
N THR A 272 -15.57 15.22 -11.17
CA THR A 272 -16.70 14.27 -11.10
C THR A 272 -18.03 14.92 -11.44
N GLU A 273 -18.23 16.20 -11.15
CA GLU A 273 -19.45 16.94 -11.48
C GLU A 273 -19.53 17.31 -12.97
N THR A 274 -18.40 17.53 -13.67
CA THR A 274 -18.37 18.08 -15.03
C THR A 274 -17.98 17.08 -16.10
N MET A 275 -17.18 16.07 -15.79
CA MET A 275 -16.72 15.02 -16.75
C MET A 275 -17.63 13.79 -16.62
N LYS A 276 -18.86 13.88 -17.11
CA LYS A 276 -19.83 12.77 -17.13
C LYS A 276 -19.63 11.88 -18.35
#